data_9134332879a1e504aa5977367eba9855
#
_entry.id   9134332879a1e504aa5977367eba9855
#
_cell.length_a   1.000
_cell.length_b   1.000
_cell.length_c   1.000
_cell.angle_alpha   90.00
_cell.angle_beta   90.00
_cell.angle_gamma   90.00
#
_symmetry.space_group_name_H-M   'P 1'
#
loop_
_entity.id
_entity.type
_entity.pdbx_description
1 polymer ?
#
loop_
_entity_poly.entity_id
_entity_poly.type
_entity_poly.pdbx_seq_one_letter_code
_entity_poly.pdbx_strand_id
1 'polypeptide(L)'
;MCSSRKFTSIVNLGKHPLVNRLVEKKNLKQKDPYFQLHVKQCNKCKLAQLKEIIDSKEIYKKVDYLYFSSDMPNLDKYFKNYLKDLKKRFLKKNNFVVEIGCNDGLMLQNFKKEHRVLGVDPATNVILRALKKNVNAIPEFFTDEVAKKIINEGGHANLVY
;
A
#
# COMPACT_ATOMS: atom_id res chain seq x y z
N MET A 1 5.98 5.12 18.58
CA MET A 1 7.25 5.84 18.31
C MET A 1 7.73 6.49 19.61
N CYS A 2 9.05 6.78 19.74
CA CYS A 2 9.65 7.18 21.02
C CYS A 2 9.54 8.69 21.35
N SER A 3 8.85 9.49 20.54
CA SER A 3 8.64 10.95 20.67
C SER A 3 9.91 11.80 20.76
N SER A 4 11.10 11.23 20.53
CA SER A 4 12.35 11.99 20.48
C SER A 4 12.38 12.93 19.28
N ARG A 5 12.92 14.14 19.48
CA ARG A 5 13.15 15.13 18.41
C ARG A 5 14.63 15.26 18.01
N LYS A 6 15.51 14.42 18.59
CA LYS A 6 16.95 14.42 18.27
C LYS A 6 17.25 13.41 17.19
N PHE A 7 17.81 13.87 16.08
CA PHE A 7 18.10 13.06 14.91
C PHE A 7 19.52 13.34 14.38
N THR A 8 20.15 12.31 13.84
CA THR A 8 21.38 12.42 13.06
C THR A 8 21.07 12.19 11.59
N SER A 9 21.65 12.98 10.70
CA SER A 9 21.51 12.81 9.25
C SER A 9 22.23 11.54 8.81
N ILE A 10 21.55 10.70 8.02
CA ILE A 10 22.16 9.54 7.36
C ILE A 10 22.60 9.93 5.96
N VAL A 11 21.66 10.42 5.15
CA VAL A 11 21.91 10.82 3.77
C VAL A 11 20.96 11.93 3.35
N ASN A 12 21.47 12.91 2.63
CA ASN A 12 20.71 14.00 2.05
C ASN A 12 21.00 14.05 0.55
N LEU A 13 20.04 13.63 -0.24
CA LEU A 13 20.13 13.59 -1.70
C LEU A 13 19.60 14.86 -2.38
N GLY A 14 19.19 15.87 -1.59
CA GLY A 14 18.63 17.10 -2.13
C GLY A 14 17.14 17.00 -2.46
N LYS A 15 16.68 17.82 -3.40
CA LYS A 15 15.27 17.86 -3.84
C LYS A 15 15.07 17.05 -5.11
N HIS A 16 14.08 16.17 -5.10
CA HIS A 16 13.71 15.31 -6.21
C HIS A 16 12.21 15.38 -6.51
N PRO A 17 11.78 15.14 -7.75
CA PRO A 17 10.38 14.90 -8.06
C PRO A 17 9.92 13.57 -7.45
N LEU A 18 8.61 13.35 -7.38
CA LEU A 18 8.08 12.06 -6.96
C LEU A 18 8.43 10.96 -7.97
N VAL A 19 8.89 9.83 -7.46
CA VAL A 19 9.14 8.63 -8.27
C VAL A 19 7.83 8.13 -8.91
N ASN A 20 7.91 7.61 -10.11
CA ASN A 20 6.77 7.10 -10.89
C ASN A 20 5.70 8.15 -11.25
N ARG A 21 5.94 9.43 -11.02
CA ARG A 21 5.09 10.51 -11.50
C ARG A 21 5.51 10.90 -12.91
N LEU A 22 5.02 10.18 -13.90
CA LEU A 22 5.27 10.49 -15.30
C LEU A 22 4.49 11.74 -15.72
N VAL A 23 5.16 12.64 -16.44
CA VAL A 23 4.57 13.89 -16.93
C VAL A 23 3.94 13.63 -18.29
N GLU A 24 2.64 13.86 -18.42
CA GLU A 24 1.95 13.78 -19.69
C GLU A 24 2.43 14.87 -20.66
N LYS A 25 2.42 14.60 -21.96
CA LYS A 25 2.87 15.54 -23.02
C LYS A 25 2.24 16.93 -22.92
N LYS A 26 0.96 17.00 -22.55
CA LYS A 26 0.24 18.27 -22.35
C LYS A 26 0.76 19.11 -21.17
N ASN A 27 1.43 18.48 -20.21
CA ASN A 27 1.91 19.08 -18.96
C ASN A 27 3.43 19.35 -18.94
N LEU A 28 4.15 19.09 -20.03
CA LEU A 28 5.62 19.26 -20.10
C LEU A 28 6.13 20.67 -19.76
N LYS A 29 5.27 21.69 -19.91
CA LYS A 29 5.59 23.09 -19.57
C LYS A 29 5.30 23.44 -18.10
N GLN A 30 4.65 22.55 -17.36
CA GLN A 30 4.35 22.76 -15.93
C GLN A 30 5.56 22.37 -15.09
N LYS A 31 5.81 23.13 -14.02
CA LYS A 31 6.87 22.78 -13.06
C LYS A 31 6.42 21.60 -12.20
N ASP A 32 7.22 20.56 -12.18
CA ASP A 32 7.03 19.47 -11.25
C ASP A 32 7.27 19.91 -9.80
N PRO A 33 6.49 19.40 -8.85
CA PRO A 33 6.81 19.59 -7.43
C PRO A 33 8.05 18.78 -7.05
N TYR A 34 8.95 19.40 -6.30
CA TYR A 34 10.18 18.77 -5.78
C TYR A 34 10.11 18.67 -4.26
N PHE A 35 10.52 17.53 -3.74
CA PHE A 35 10.48 17.21 -2.32
C PHE A 35 11.88 16.84 -1.82
N GLN A 36 12.17 17.20 -0.55
CA GLN A 36 13.47 16.92 0.06
C GLN A 36 13.63 15.42 0.34
N LEU A 37 14.56 14.77 -0.33
CA LEU A 37 14.92 13.38 -0.05
C LEU A 37 16.08 13.33 0.96
N HIS A 38 15.74 13.37 2.24
CA HIS A 38 16.68 13.41 3.35
C HIS A 38 16.29 12.37 4.39
N VAL A 39 17.13 11.36 4.60
CA VAL A 39 16.95 10.32 5.62
C VAL A 39 17.69 10.70 6.89
N LYS A 40 17.02 10.57 8.03
CA LYS A 40 17.57 10.83 9.37
C LYS A 40 17.32 9.62 10.26
N GLN A 41 18.20 9.40 11.21
CA GLN A 41 18.05 8.39 12.26
C GLN A 41 17.74 9.04 13.60
N CYS A 42 16.74 8.54 14.30
CA CYS A 42 16.44 8.94 15.66
C CYS A 42 17.57 8.52 16.61
N ASN A 43 18.11 9.47 17.40
CA ASN A 43 19.22 9.17 18.30
C ASN A 43 18.81 8.27 19.48
N LYS A 44 17.51 8.24 19.83
CA LYS A 44 16.98 7.42 20.94
C LYS A 44 16.62 6.01 20.50
N CYS A 45 15.68 5.82 19.56
CA CYS A 45 15.16 4.50 19.17
C CYS A 45 15.77 3.96 17.88
N LYS A 46 16.70 4.67 17.26
CA LYS A 46 17.42 4.28 16.03
C LYS A 46 16.55 4.12 14.77
N LEU A 47 15.26 4.48 14.83
CA LEU A 47 14.39 4.49 13.65
C LEU A 47 14.95 5.43 12.59
N ALA A 48 15.15 4.91 11.38
CA ALA A 48 15.45 5.73 10.19
C ALA A 48 14.13 6.20 9.56
N GLN A 49 14.07 7.49 9.22
CA GLN A 49 12.88 8.09 8.63
C GLN A 49 13.22 9.27 7.72
N LEU A 50 12.31 9.61 6.82
CA LEU A 50 12.43 10.83 6.01
C LEU A 50 12.28 12.07 6.89
N LYS A 51 13.02 13.13 6.54
CA LYS A 51 12.91 14.45 7.19
C LYS A 51 11.58 15.11 6.86
N GLU A 52 11.16 15.00 5.62
CA GLU A 52 9.92 15.56 5.08
C GLU A 52 8.94 14.45 4.78
N ILE A 53 7.70 14.62 5.22
CA ILE A 53 6.61 13.69 4.92
C ILE A 53 5.76 14.31 3.83
N ILE A 54 5.64 13.63 2.71
CA ILE A 54 4.78 14.04 1.59
C ILE A 54 3.36 13.59 1.91
N ASP A 55 2.38 14.44 1.62
CA ASP A 55 0.97 14.03 1.72
C ASP A 55 0.74 12.79 0.83
N SER A 56 0.24 11.74 1.43
CA SER A 56 -0.04 10.47 0.73
C SER A 56 -1.00 10.63 -0.46
N LYS A 57 -1.89 11.64 -0.42
CA LYS A 57 -2.76 11.98 -1.55
C LYS A 57 -1.97 12.41 -2.79
N GLU A 58 -0.82 13.08 -2.63
CA GLU A 58 0.06 13.44 -3.75
C GLU A 58 0.58 12.20 -4.50
N ILE A 59 0.82 11.12 -3.76
CA ILE A 59 1.40 9.88 -4.29
C ILE A 59 0.32 8.97 -4.89
N TYR A 60 -0.83 8.83 -4.20
CA TYR A 60 -1.79 7.76 -4.51
C TYR A 60 -3.13 8.24 -5.09
N LYS A 61 -3.48 9.53 -4.99
CA LYS A 61 -4.80 10.04 -5.42
C LYS A 61 -4.74 11.03 -6.58
N LYS A 62 -3.68 11.83 -6.69
CA LYS A 62 -3.61 12.90 -7.70
C LYS A 62 -3.15 12.43 -9.08
N VAL A 63 -2.49 11.30 -9.15
CA VAL A 63 -2.00 10.70 -10.40
C VAL A 63 -2.22 9.19 -10.36
N ASP A 64 -2.22 8.56 -11.52
CA ASP A 64 -2.23 7.10 -11.60
C ASP A 64 -0.99 6.51 -10.95
N TYR A 65 -1.19 5.56 -10.05
CA TYR A 65 -0.12 4.83 -9.41
C TYR A 65 0.39 3.72 -10.34
N LEU A 66 1.62 3.86 -10.82
CA LEU A 66 2.13 3.03 -11.92
C LEU A 66 2.76 1.70 -11.50
N TYR A 67 2.81 1.40 -10.21
CA TYR A 67 3.28 0.11 -9.73
C TYR A 67 2.11 -0.87 -9.61
N PHE A 68 2.20 -1.98 -10.34
CA PHE A 68 1.25 -3.09 -10.25
C PHE A 68 1.99 -4.34 -9.79
N SER A 69 1.54 -4.91 -8.68
CA SER A 69 2.17 -6.11 -8.10
C SER A 69 2.17 -7.29 -9.07
N SER A 70 1.09 -7.44 -9.86
CA SER A 70 0.98 -8.55 -10.82
C SER A 70 1.90 -8.42 -12.04
N ASP A 71 2.48 -7.25 -12.29
CA ASP A 71 3.43 -7.05 -13.39
C ASP A 71 4.88 -7.40 -12.96
N MET A 72 5.10 -7.66 -11.66
CA MET A 72 6.42 -8.00 -11.13
C MET A 72 6.76 -9.46 -11.36
N PRO A 73 7.89 -9.77 -12.04
CA PRO A 73 8.32 -11.14 -12.26
C PRO A 73 8.46 -11.92 -10.95
N ASN A 74 7.97 -13.16 -10.92
CA ASN A 74 8.07 -14.10 -9.79
C ASN A 74 7.35 -13.69 -8.49
N LEU A 75 6.71 -12.53 -8.41
CA LEU A 75 6.05 -12.08 -7.18
C LEU A 75 4.84 -12.98 -6.84
N ASP A 76 4.09 -13.45 -7.85
CA ASP A 76 3.01 -14.42 -7.66
C ASP A 76 3.51 -15.75 -7.06
N LYS A 77 4.63 -16.27 -7.53
CA LYS A 77 5.24 -17.50 -6.98
C LYS A 77 5.69 -17.29 -5.53
N TYR A 78 6.30 -16.15 -5.24
CA TYR A 78 6.69 -15.79 -3.87
C TYR A 78 5.47 -15.74 -2.94
N PHE A 79 4.42 -15.04 -3.33
CA PHE A 79 3.20 -14.93 -2.54
C PHE A 79 2.50 -16.27 -2.35
N LYS A 80 2.40 -17.11 -3.36
CA LYS A 80 1.82 -18.46 -3.22
C LYS A 80 2.50 -19.27 -2.12
N ASN A 81 3.83 -19.20 -2.02
CA ASN A 81 4.56 -19.91 -0.98
C ASN A 81 4.33 -19.30 0.41
N TYR A 82 4.40 -17.97 0.52
CA TYR A 82 4.12 -17.23 1.75
C TYR A 82 2.70 -17.50 2.28
N LEU A 83 1.72 -17.49 1.39
CA LEU A 83 0.31 -17.69 1.73
C LEU A 83 -0.04 -19.11 2.18
N LYS A 84 0.70 -20.14 1.76
CA LYS A 84 0.54 -21.50 2.30
C LYS A 84 0.75 -21.53 3.82
N ASP A 85 1.79 -20.85 4.30
CA ASP A 85 2.07 -20.79 5.74
C ASP A 85 1.00 -19.97 6.48
N LEU A 86 0.61 -18.81 5.96
CA LEU A 86 -0.45 -17.99 6.57
C LEU A 86 -1.78 -18.74 6.66
N LYS A 87 -2.21 -19.41 5.60
CA LYS A 87 -3.43 -20.23 5.60
C LYS A 87 -3.37 -21.31 6.67
N LYS A 88 -2.27 -22.06 6.72
CA LYS A 88 -2.10 -23.16 7.68
C LYS A 88 -2.14 -22.67 9.13
N ARG A 89 -1.56 -21.51 9.41
CA ARG A 89 -1.39 -21.00 10.78
C ARG A 89 -2.62 -20.26 11.30
N PHE A 90 -3.32 -19.53 10.45
CA PHE A 90 -4.29 -18.52 10.89
C PHE A 90 -5.70 -18.70 10.34
N LEU A 91 -5.91 -19.52 9.29
CA LEU A 91 -7.20 -19.58 8.63
C LEU A 91 -7.85 -20.96 8.74
N LYS A 92 -9.18 -20.92 8.89
CA LYS A 92 -10.10 -22.03 8.73
C LYS A 92 -10.93 -21.79 7.47
N LYS A 93 -11.70 -22.77 7.03
CA LYS A 93 -12.60 -22.64 5.87
C LYS A 93 -13.56 -21.44 6.04
N ASN A 94 -13.80 -20.69 4.95
CA ASN A 94 -14.74 -19.56 4.91
C ASN A 94 -14.40 -18.37 5.82
N ASN A 95 -13.14 -18.18 6.20
CA ASN A 95 -12.72 -17.00 6.96
C ASN A 95 -12.81 -15.70 6.11
N PHE A 96 -12.82 -14.56 6.79
CA PHE A 96 -12.73 -13.24 6.18
C PHE A 96 -11.31 -12.70 6.27
N VAL A 97 -10.75 -12.31 5.12
CA VAL A 97 -9.38 -11.84 4.98
C VAL A 97 -9.38 -10.43 4.42
N VAL A 98 -8.69 -9.52 5.09
CA VAL A 98 -8.52 -8.11 4.67
C VAL A 98 -7.05 -7.83 4.39
N GLU A 99 -6.74 -7.26 3.22
CA GLU A 99 -5.40 -6.81 2.85
C GLU A 99 -5.34 -5.30 2.81
N ILE A 100 -4.40 -4.71 3.57
CA ILE A 100 -4.13 -3.26 3.58
C ILE A 100 -3.00 -2.96 2.60
N GLY A 101 -3.25 -2.06 1.63
CA GLY A 101 -2.33 -1.80 0.53
C GLY A 101 -2.37 -2.93 -0.51
N CYS A 102 -3.56 -3.43 -0.82
CA CYS A 102 -3.74 -4.63 -1.65
C CYS A 102 -3.27 -4.47 -3.10
N ASN A 103 -2.95 -3.26 -3.54
CA ASN A 103 -2.59 -2.95 -4.91
C ASN A 103 -3.63 -3.55 -5.89
N ASP A 104 -3.20 -4.26 -6.91
CA ASP A 104 -4.09 -4.89 -7.89
C ASP A 104 -4.61 -6.30 -7.48
N GLY A 105 -4.55 -6.60 -6.19
CA GLY A 105 -5.16 -7.79 -5.58
C GLY A 105 -4.40 -9.09 -5.82
N LEU A 106 -3.11 -9.04 -6.17
CA LEU A 106 -2.31 -10.23 -6.50
C LEU A 106 -2.31 -11.27 -5.37
N MET A 107 -2.16 -10.85 -4.11
CA MET A 107 -2.20 -11.77 -2.97
C MET A 107 -3.61 -12.31 -2.71
N LEU A 108 -4.63 -11.42 -2.70
CA LEU A 108 -6.02 -11.80 -2.42
C LEU A 108 -6.59 -12.82 -3.41
N GLN A 109 -6.11 -12.83 -4.66
CA GLN A 109 -6.51 -13.86 -5.64
C GLN A 109 -6.27 -15.29 -5.13
N ASN A 110 -5.27 -15.47 -4.29
CA ASN A 110 -4.93 -16.79 -3.73
C ASN A 110 -5.82 -17.20 -2.55
N PHE A 111 -6.61 -16.27 -2.00
CA PHE A 111 -7.57 -16.56 -0.92
C PHE A 111 -9.00 -16.70 -1.40
N LYS A 112 -9.41 -15.96 -2.43
CA LYS A 112 -10.82 -15.76 -2.82
C LYS A 112 -11.62 -17.01 -3.15
N LYS A 113 -10.96 -18.14 -3.45
CA LYS A 113 -11.64 -19.41 -3.70
C LYS A 113 -12.14 -20.10 -2.43
N GLU A 114 -11.49 -19.85 -1.29
CA GLU A 114 -11.73 -20.55 -0.04
C GLU A 114 -12.21 -19.61 1.07
N HIS A 115 -12.03 -18.31 0.86
CA HIS A 115 -12.25 -17.26 1.85
C HIS A 115 -12.96 -16.05 1.24
N ARG A 116 -13.72 -15.34 2.05
CA ARG A 116 -14.18 -14.02 1.70
C ARG A 116 -12.99 -13.05 1.79
N VAL A 117 -12.82 -12.20 0.79
CA VAL A 117 -11.67 -11.29 0.71
C VAL A 117 -12.11 -9.85 0.50
N LEU A 118 -11.37 -8.91 1.06
CA LEU A 118 -11.49 -7.49 0.80
C LEU A 118 -10.11 -6.82 0.78
N GLY A 119 -9.81 -6.11 -0.28
CA GLY A 119 -8.63 -5.26 -0.38
C GLY A 119 -8.96 -3.81 -0.06
N VAL A 120 -7.99 -3.10 0.51
CA VAL A 120 -8.06 -1.65 0.72
C VAL A 120 -6.78 -1.04 0.16
N ASP A 121 -6.90 -0.15 -0.81
CA ASP A 121 -5.75 0.57 -1.38
C ASP A 121 -6.21 1.96 -1.84
N PRO A 122 -5.48 3.05 -1.56
CA PRO A 122 -5.90 4.38 -1.94
C PRO A 122 -5.89 4.64 -3.44
N ALA A 123 -5.10 3.94 -4.23
CA ALA A 123 -4.93 4.22 -5.66
C ALA A 123 -6.07 3.61 -6.49
N THR A 124 -6.93 4.46 -7.03
CA THR A 124 -8.14 4.05 -7.75
C THR A 124 -7.83 3.17 -8.96
N ASN A 125 -6.80 3.50 -9.73
CA ASN A 125 -6.44 2.75 -10.95
C ASN A 125 -6.00 1.30 -10.65
N VAL A 126 -5.30 1.05 -9.53
CA VAL A 126 -4.93 -0.32 -9.15
C VAL A 126 -6.12 -1.11 -8.64
N ILE A 127 -7.03 -0.46 -7.89
CA ILE A 127 -8.30 -1.09 -7.46
C ILE A 127 -9.16 -1.49 -8.66
N LEU A 128 -9.29 -0.65 -9.68
CA LEU A 128 -10.00 -1.02 -10.90
C LEU A 128 -9.42 -2.29 -11.54
N ARG A 129 -8.09 -2.48 -11.46
CA ARG A 129 -7.45 -3.70 -11.96
C ARG A 129 -7.74 -4.91 -11.06
N ALA A 130 -7.81 -4.75 -9.74
CA ALA A 130 -8.21 -5.80 -8.80
C ALA A 130 -9.66 -6.26 -9.05
N LEU A 131 -10.58 -5.31 -9.23
CA LEU A 131 -12.00 -5.60 -9.53
C LEU A 131 -12.16 -6.37 -10.85
N LYS A 132 -11.41 -6.02 -11.90
CA LYS A 132 -11.40 -6.78 -13.18
C LYS A 132 -10.94 -8.24 -13.00
N LYS A 133 -10.17 -8.53 -11.95
CA LYS A 133 -9.75 -9.90 -11.59
C LYS A 133 -10.73 -10.56 -10.60
N ASN A 134 -11.92 -9.99 -10.39
CA ASN A 134 -12.92 -10.44 -9.41
C ASN A 134 -12.34 -10.54 -7.98
N VAL A 135 -11.54 -9.55 -7.58
CA VAL A 135 -11.09 -9.35 -6.20
C VAL A 135 -11.84 -8.14 -5.66
N ASN A 136 -12.62 -8.35 -4.59
CA ASN A 136 -13.30 -7.25 -3.93
C ASN A 136 -12.29 -6.31 -3.30
N ALA A 137 -12.35 -5.02 -3.64
CA ALA A 137 -11.44 -4.02 -3.10
C ALA A 137 -12.08 -2.63 -3.13
N ILE A 138 -11.65 -1.75 -2.22
CA ILE A 138 -12.13 -0.37 -2.10
C ILE A 138 -10.99 0.64 -2.24
N PRO A 139 -11.21 1.76 -2.95
CA PRO A 139 -10.18 2.78 -3.25
C PRO A 139 -10.04 3.80 -2.11
N GLU A 140 -9.68 3.35 -0.91
CA GLU A 140 -9.60 4.17 0.29
C GLU A 140 -8.24 4.05 0.99
N PHE A 141 -7.85 5.09 1.74
CA PHE A 141 -6.82 4.94 2.78
C PHE A 141 -7.41 4.13 3.94
N PHE A 142 -6.63 3.21 4.49
CA PHE A 142 -7.08 2.46 5.66
C PHE A 142 -7.03 3.36 6.90
N THR A 143 -8.20 3.73 7.40
CA THR A 143 -8.42 4.58 8.58
C THR A 143 -9.35 3.87 9.57
N ASP A 144 -9.51 4.45 10.77
CA ASP A 144 -10.45 3.93 11.77
C ASP A 144 -11.89 3.90 11.23
N GLU A 145 -12.28 4.91 10.44
CA GLU A 145 -13.61 4.97 9.82
C GLU A 145 -13.80 3.85 8.80
N VAL A 146 -12.78 3.61 7.96
CA VAL A 146 -12.81 2.52 6.98
C VAL A 146 -12.83 1.17 7.68
N ALA A 147 -12.04 0.98 8.76
CA ALA A 147 -12.06 -0.23 9.56
C ALA A 147 -13.45 -0.49 10.18
N LYS A 148 -14.09 0.53 10.77
CA LYS A 148 -15.45 0.44 11.30
C LYS A 148 -16.48 0.11 10.22
N LYS A 149 -16.38 0.72 9.04
CA LYS A 149 -17.24 0.41 7.90
C LYS A 149 -17.12 -1.05 7.49
N ILE A 150 -15.88 -1.57 7.37
CA ILE A 150 -15.62 -2.97 7.03
C ILE A 150 -16.26 -3.91 8.06
N ILE A 151 -16.13 -3.61 9.35
CA ILE A 151 -16.72 -4.40 10.43
C ILE A 151 -18.25 -4.39 10.35
N ASN A 152 -18.86 -3.23 10.13
CA ASN A 152 -20.32 -3.09 10.08
C ASN A 152 -20.92 -3.82 8.85
N GLU A 153 -20.26 -3.79 7.71
CA GLU A 153 -20.75 -4.40 6.46
C GLU A 153 -20.35 -5.88 6.32
N GLY A 154 -19.20 -6.23 6.85
CA GLY A 154 -18.56 -7.52 6.60
C GLY A 154 -18.27 -8.36 7.85
N GLY A 155 -18.40 -7.80 9.05
CA GLY A 155 -17.96 -8.44 10.29
C GLY A 155 -16.46 -8.34 10.53
N HIS A 156 -16.02 -8.90 11.64
CA HIS A 156 -14.60 -8.94 11.99
C HIS A 156 -13.80 -9.82 11.02
N ALA A 157 -12.65 -9.32 10.56
CA ALA A 157 -11.71 -10.12 9.78
C ALA A 157 -11.02 -11.16 10.69
N ASN A 158 -10.79 -12.34 10.13
CA ASN A 158 -10.02 -13.40 10.78
C ASN A 158 -8.52 -13.23 10.55
N LEU A 159 -8.16 -12.56 9.46
CA LEU A 159 -6.79 -12.19 9.11
C LEU A 159 -6.78 -10.80 8.50
N VAL A 160 -5.91 -9.93 9.01
CA VAL A 160 -5.57 -8.62 8.43
C VAL A 160 -4.06 -8.60 8.24
N TYR A 161 -3.57 -8.17 7.07
CA TYR A 161 -2.14 -8.05 6.76
C TYR A 161 -1.87 -6.90 5.78
#